data_aba85fbee4a974ad5f750b1fb54bbc79
#
_entry.id   aba85fbee4a974ad5f750b1fb54bbc79
#
_cell.length_a   1.000
_cell.length_b   1.000
_cell.length_c   1.000
_cell.angle_alpha   90.00
_cell.angle_beta   90.00
_cell.angle_gamma   90.00
#
_symmetry.space_group_name_H-M   'P 1'
#
loop_
_entity.id
_entity.type
_entity.pdbx_description
1 polymer ?
#
loop_
_entity_poly.entity_id
_entity_poly.type
_entity_poly.pdbx_seq_one_letter_code
_entity_poly.pdbx_strand_id
1 'polypeptide(L)' 'MEIQISDVRVLASEDLAWVSCIEKLYTIAESGVLASQVFATNLFHLEGDVWKMVMHHASPVPDIRETQDVSRN' A
#
# COMPACT_ATOMS: atom_id res chain seq x y z
N MET A 1 0.68 11.77 -13.42
CA MET A 1 0.24 11.03 -12.22
C MET A 1 1.22 11.30 -11.08
N GLU A 2 0.69 11.49 -9.91
CA GLU A 2 1.51 11.68 -8.72
C GLU A 2 1.20 10.59 -7.70
N ILE A 3 2.22 10.11 -7.02
CA ILE A 3 2.07 9.06 -6.00
C ILE A 3 2.62 9.59 -4.69
N GLN A 4 1.80 9.48 -3.64
CA GLN A 4 2.22 9.83 -2.28
C GLN A 4 2.13 8.60 -1.40
N ILE A 5 3.16 8.37 -0.62
CA ILE A 5 3.22 7.20 0.25
C ILE A 5 3.05 7.65 1.70
N SER A 6 2.20 6.95 2.43
CA SER A 6 1.94 7.26 3.82
C SER A 6 1.73 5.97 4.61
N ASP A 7 1.70 6.12 5.94
CA ASP A 7 1.42 5.01 6.86
C ASP A 7 2.33 3.82 6.62
N VAL A 8 3.61 4.09 6.50
CA VAL A 8 4.60 3.05 6.29
C VAL A 8 4.81 2.29 7.60
N ARG A 9 4.70 0.97 7.52
CA ARG A 9 4.93 0.09 8.66
C ARG A 9 5.89 -1.00 8.26
N VAL A 10 6.82 -1.31 9.15
CA VAL A 10 7.82 -2.32 8.91
C VAL A 10 7.79 -3.31 10.06
N LEU A 11 7.71 -4.59 9.72
CA LEU A 11 7.84 -5.66 10.69
C LEU A 11 8.93 -6.59 10.18
N ALA A 12 9.98 -6.77 10.95
CA ALA A 12 11.12 -7.53 10.47
C ALA A 12 11.54 -8.60 11.48
N SER A 13 12.01 -9.71 10.97
CA SER A 13 12.67 -10.74 11.73
C SER A 13 14.09 -10.92 11.18
N GLU A 14 14.73 -12.03 11.46
CA GLU A 14 16.14 -12.21 11.08
C GLU A 14 16.35 -12.11 9.57
N ASP A 15 15.48 -12.74 8.80
CA ASP A 15 15.68 -12.82 7.35
C ASP A 15 14.43 -12.45 6.55
N LEU A 16 13.37 -12.01 7.20
CA LEU A 16 12.14 -11.60 6.53
C LEU A 16 11.73 -10.22 7.01
N ALA A 17 11.19 -9.43 6.11
CA ALA A 17 10.65 -8.13 6.46
C ALA A 17 9.38 -7.87 5.67
N TRP A 18 8.35 -7.40 6.37
CA TRP A 18 7.12 -6.91 5.80
C TRP A 18 7.18 -5.40 5.78
N VAL A 19 6.85 -4.81 4.65
CA VAL A 19 6.68 -3.37 4.57
C VAL A 19 5.31 -3.11 3.99
N SER A 20 4.45 -2.44 4.74
CA SER A 20 3.13 -2.07 4.25
C SER A 20 2.99 -0.56 4.26
N CYS A 21 2.18 -0.05 3.35
CA CYS A 21 1.96 1.38 3.24
C CYS A 21 0.67 1.66 2.49
N ILE A 22 0.24 2.91 2.55
CA ILE A 22 -0.85 3.42 1.74
C ILE A 22 -0.24 4.26 0.63
N GLU A 23 -0.63 3.96 -0.60
CA GLU A 23 -0.22 4.74 -1.76
C GLU A 23 -1.42 5.52 -2.25
N LYS A 24 -1.28 6.83 -2.31
CA LYS A 24 -2.31 7.70 -2.86
C LYS A 24 -1.91 8.09 -4.26
N LEU A 25 -2.80 7.83 -5.19
CA LEU A 25 -2.55 8.05 -6.61
C LEU A 25 -3.43 9.21 -7.08
N TYR A 26 -2.81 10.20 -7.69
CA TYR A 26 -3.53 11.36 -8.21
C TYR A 26 -3.34 11.42 -9.71
N THR A 27 -4.44 11.48 -10.44
CA THR A 27 -4.44 11.53 -11.89
C THR A 27 -5.25 12.71 -12.34
N ILE A 28 -4.73 13.50 -13.28
CA ILE A 28 -5.46 14.62 -13.85
C ILE A 28 -6.31 14.10 -15.00
N ALA A 29 -7.61 14.43 -14.95
CA ALA A 29 -8.57 14.06 -15.97
C ALA A 29 -9.33 15.30 -16.39
N GLU A 30 -10.14 15.18 -17.46
CA GLU A 30 -10.92 16.30 -17.94
C GLU A 30 -11.86 16.85 -16.88
N SER A 31 -12.40 15.99 -16.07
CA SER A 31 -13.34 16.38 -15.02
C SER A 31 -12.66 16.91 -13.76
N GLY A 32 -11.31 16.94 -13.73
CA GLY A 32 -10.58 17.40 -12.57
C GLY A 32 -9.54 16.39 -12.14
N VAL A 33 -9.23 16.38 -10.85
CA VAL A 33 -8.22 15.48 -10.29
C VAL A 33 -8.93 14.26 -9.70
N LEU A 34 -8.50 13.09 -10.14
CA LEU A 34 -8.99 11.83 -9.60
C LEU A 34 -8.00 11.30 -8.60
N ALA A 35 -8.50 10.88 -7.45
CA ALA A 35 -7.67 10.34 -6.38
C ALA A 35 -8.12 8.94 -6.03
N SER A 36 -7.17 8.06 -5.80
CA SER A 36 -7.46 6.72 -5.32
C SER A 36 -6.40 6.31 -4.32
N GLN A 37 -6.70 5.29 -3.53
CA GLN A 37 -5.79 4.78 -2.54
C GLN A 37 -5.62 3.29 -2.72
N VAL A 38 -4.39 2.85 -2.51
CA VAL A 38 -4.03 1.45 -2.62
C VAL A 38 -3.26 1.08 -1.36
N PHE A 39 -3.63 -0.05 -0.75
CA PHE A 39 -2.87 -0.61 0.35
C PHE A 39 -1.87 -1.59 -0.24
N ALA A 40 -0.58 -1.32 -0.01
CA ALA A 40 0.48 -2.14 -0.58
C ALA A 40 1.22 -2.87 0.52
N THR A 41 1.54 -4.13 0.28
CA THR A 41 2.34 -4.94 1.17
C THR A 41 3.47 -5.57 0.36
N ASN A 42 4.68 -5.38 0.84
CA ASN A 42 5.86 -5.93 0.18
C ASN A 42 6.59 -6.82 1.17
N LEU A 43 6.99 -7.97 0.70
CA LEU A 43 7.74 -8.92 1.51
C LEU A 43 9.14 -9.03 0.97
N PHE A 44 10.11 -8.87 1.86
CA PHE A 44 11.52 -8.95 1.51
C PHE A 44 12.18 -10.10 2.23
N HIS A 45 13.11 -10.72 1.57
CA HIS A 45 13.91 -11.79 2.15
C HIS A 45 15.37 -11.40 2.09
N LEU A 46 16.09 -11.64 3.19
CA LEU A 46 17.51 -11.34 3.27
C LEU A 46 18.29 -12.52 2.71
N GLU A 47 19.06 -12.25 1.64
CA GLU A 47 19.95 -13.27 1.04
C GLU A 47 21.37 -12.75 1.14
N GLY A 48 22.17 -13.40 1.98
CA GLY A 48 23.48 -12.86 2.30
C GLY A 48 23.32 -11.50 2.97
N ASP A 49 23.84 -10.45 2.35
CA ASP A 49 23.75 -9.11 2.88
C ASP A 49 22.74 -8.24 2.14
N VAL A 50 21.92 -8.83 1.29
CA VAL A 50 21.03 -8.06 0.42
C VAL A 50 19.59 -8.45 0.68
N TRP A 51 18.74 -7.44 0.89
CA TRP A 51 17.31 -7.63 0.98
C TRP A 51 16.70 -7.63 -0.42
N LYS A 52 15.96 -8.68 -0.73
CA LYS A 52 15.30 -8.80 -2.03
C LYS A 52 13.81 -8.89 -1.85
N MET A 53 13.08 -8.15 -2.67
CA MET A 53 11.62 -8.24 -2.65
C MET A 53 11.19 -9.56 -3.27
N VAL A 54 10.44 -10.35 -2.50
CA VAL A 54 9.98 -11.66 -2.96
C VAL A 54 8.49 -11.70 -3.19
N MET A 55 7.76 -10.69 -2.72
CA MET A 55 6.33 -10.61 -2.97
C MET A 55 5.88 -9.17 -2.89
N HIS A 56 4.97 -8.81 -3.79
CA HIS A 56 4.32 -7.51 -3.78
C HIS A 56 2.84 -7.74 -3.94
N HIS A 57 2.04 -7.17 -3.07
CA HIS A 57 0.60 -7.26 -3.15
C HIS A 57 0.01 -5.88 -2.91
N ALA A 58 -0.95 -5.51 -3.74
CA ALA A 58 -1.63 -4.24 -3.59
C ALA A 58 -3.11 -4.44 -3.81
N SER A 59 -3.91 -3.75 -3.02
CA SER A 59 -5.36 -3.82 -3.15
C SER A 59 -5.96 -2.43 -2.96
N PRO A 60 -7.08 -2.13 -3.62
CA PRO A 60 -7.73 -0.85 -3.44
C PRO A 60 -8.21 -0.67 -2.00
N VAL A 61 -8.15 0.57 -1.54
CA VAL A 61 -8.72 0.92 -0.24
C VAL A 61 -10.12 1.44 -0.49
N PRO A 62 -11.14 0.84 0.14
CA PRO A 62 -12.50 1.32 -0.06
C PRO A 62 -12.70 2.74 0.44
N ASP A 63 -13.68 3.42 -0.12
CA ASP A 63 -14.10 4.71 0.39
C ASP A 63 -14.54 4.54 1.85
N ILE A 64 -14.26 5.55 2.65
CA ILE A 64 -14.62 5.51 4.07
C ILE A 64 -16.10 5.26 4.26
N ARG A 65 -16.94 5.85 3.42
CA ARG A 65 -18.38 5.66 3.56
C ARG A 65 -18.76 4.21 3.33
N GLU A 66 -18.15 3.58 2.37
CA GLU A 66 -18.40 2.16 2.13
C GLU A 66 -17.90 1.32 3.29
N THR A 67 -16.79 1.70 3.86
CA THR A 67 -16.27 0.98 5.01
C THR A 67 -17.24 1.04 6.17
N GLN A 68 -17.82 2.18 6.41
CA GLN A 68 -18.78 2.32 7.48
C GLN A 68 -20.00 1.43 7.26
N ASP A 69 -20.46 1.37 6.02
CA ASP A 69 -21.60 0.52 5.69
C ASP A 69 -21.26 -0.93 5.95
N VAL A 70 -20.08 -1.33 5.64
CA VAL A 70 -19.67 -2.72 5.85
C VAL A 70 -19.48 -3.00 7.32
N SER A 71 -19.00 -2.06 8.07
CA SER A 71 -18.60 -2.30 9.45
C SER A 71 -19.76 -2.62 10.37
N ARG A 72 -20.96 -2.32 9.96
CA ARG A 72 -22.08 -2.63 10.82
C ARG A 72 -22.33 -4.12 10.95
N ASN A 73 -21.71 -4.90 10.21
CA ASN A 73 -21.90 -6.35 10.30
C ASN A 73 -21.46 -6.93 11.63
#